data_d33fbbb730b18b95ccb8a53aa36448c6
#
_entry.id   d33fbbb730b18b95ccb8a53aa36448c6
#
_cell.length_a   1.000
_cell.length_b   1.000
_cell.length_c   1.000
_cell.angle_alpha   90.00
_cell.angle_beta   90.00
_cell.angle_gamma   90.00
#
_symmetry.space_group_name_H-M   'P 1'
#
loop_
_entity.id
_entity.type
_entity.pdbx_description
1 polymer ?
#
loop_
_entity_poly.entity_id
_entity_poly.type
_entity_poly.pdbx_seq_one_letter_code
_entity_poly.pdbx_strand_id
1 'polypeptide(L)'
;MKLLLTSGGVTNDSIRAALVALLGKPIAESDALFVPTAQWGQPACDPQSVWRSTAGRWEGDSDLVGLGWRSVGVLELTALPTIAEERWTRWVREADALLVDGGEARYLYTWMQRAGLTALLPELHDTVWVGVSAGSMVLTPRVGPEFLDWQPDGPDDTLGLVDFSLFPHLDHPGWPSNTLAAARRWAERIPGRSYAIDDQTAIAVADGDVEVVSEGRWEAFGG
;
A
#
# COMPACT_ATOMS: atom_id res chain seq x y z
N MET A 1 5.21 13.88 0.50
CA MET A 1 5.09 12.56 1.15
C MET A 1 6.07 11.60 0.49
N LYS A 2 6.73 10.76 1.25
CA LYS A 2 7.63 9.71 0.76
C LYS A 2 6.87 8.39 0.67
N LEU A 3 7.15 7.55 -0.33
CA LEU A 3 6.39 6.33 -0.57
C LEU A 3 7.33 5.12 -0.61
N LEU A 4 6.89 4.02 0.00
CA LEU A 4 7.44 2.68 -0.17
C LEU A 4 6.30 1.77 -0.61
N LEU A 5 6.23 1.51 -1.91
CA LEU A 5 5.15 0.73 -2.53
C LEU A 5 5.62 -0.70 -2.72
N THR A 6 5.07 -1.61 -1.94
CA THR A 6 5.46 -3.01 -1.93
C THR A 6 4.34 -3.90 -2.47
N SER A 7 4.70 -5.09 -2.87
CA SER A 7 3.76 -6.17 -3.14
C SER A 7 3.44 -6.94 -1.85
N GLY A 8 4.45 -7.51 -1.20
CA GLY A 8 4.32 -8.35 -0.02
C GLY A 8 4.70 -7.70 1.32
N GLY A 9 4.98 -6.38 1.36
CA GLY A 9 5.45 -5.72 2.58
C GLY A 9 6.98 -5.61 2.67
N VAL A 10 7.52 -5.52 3.89
CA VAL A 10 8.97 -5.40 4.14
C VAL A 10 9.56 -6.80 4.36
N THR A 11 9.81 -7.51 3.28
CA THR A 11 10.12 -8.95 3.25
C THR A 11 11.60 -9.28 3.26
N ASN A 12 12.48 -8.30 3.01
CA ASN A 12 13.93 -8.48 2.93
C ASN A 12 14.70 -7.26 3.45
N ASP A 13 16.02 -7.42 3.56
CA ASP A 13 16.90 -6.40 4.13
C ASP A 13 17.00 -5.14 3.25
N SER A 14 16.96 -5.28 1.93
CA SER A 14 17.02 -4.13 1.00
C SER A 14 15.77 -3.25 1.13
N ILE A 15 14.57 -3.84 1.18
CA ILE A 15 13.31 -3.10 1.39
C ILE A 15 13.31 -2.46 2.78
N ARG A 16 13.80 -3.16 3.81
CA ARG A 16 13.93 -2.62 5.16
C ARG A 16 14.89 -1.43 5.22
N ALA A 17 16.03 -1.52 4.53
CA ALA A 17 16.99 -0.42 4.43
C ALA A 17 16.37 0.81 3.74
N ALA A 18 15.61 0.60 2.65
CA ALA A 18 14.88 1.67 1.97
C ALA A 18 13.85 2.34 2.89
N LEU A 19 13.09 1.56 3.69
CA LEU A 19 12.17 2.13 4.68
C LEU A 19 12.90 3.02 5.68
N VAL A 20 14.02 2.56 6.24
CA VAL A 20 14.84 3.34 7.20
C VAL A 20 15.37 4.62 6.55
N ALA A 21 15.83 4.55 5.29
CA ALA A 21 16.30 5.72 4.55
C ALA A 21 15.16 6.75 4.33
N LEU A 22 13.96 6.30 3.98
CA LEU A 22 12.79 7.18 3.81
C LEU A 22 12.36 7.82 5.15
N LEU A 23 12.37 7.07 6.25
CA LEU A 23 12.07 7.57 7.59
C LEU A 23 13.11 8.60 8.07
N GLY A 24 14.38 8.43 7.66
CA GLY A 24 15.50 9.25 8.13
C GLY A 24 15.91 8.97 9.58
N LYS A 25 15.34 7.92 10.20
CA LYS A 25 15.60 7.45 11.57
C LYS A 25 15.27 5.96 11.70
N PRO A 26 15.73 5.30 12.81
CA PRO A 26 15.39 3.90 13.04
C PRO A 26 13.87 3.66 13.17
N ILE A 27 13.40 2.49 12.72
CA ILE A 27 11.99 2.07 12.87
C ILE A 27 11.60 2.10 14.37
N ALA A 28 12.48 1.67 15.26
CA ALA A 28 12.26 1.66 16.72
C ALA A 28 12.09 3.05 17.35
N GLU A 29 12.40 4.12 16.62
CA GLU A 29 12.21 5.51 17.04
C GLU A 29 11.03 6.19 16.33
N SER A 30 10.30 5.44 15.49
CA SER A 30 9.22 5.95 14.64
C SER A 30 7.85 5.48 15.12
N ASP A 31 6.87 6.38 15.10
CA ASP A 31 5.47 6.07 15.37
C ASP A 31 4.72 5.83 14.06
N ALA A 32 3.89 4.79 14.02
CA ALA A 32 3.14 4.44 12.85
C ALA A 32 1.63 4.35 13.09
N LEU A 33 0.85 4.56 12.04
CA LEU A 33 -0.57 4.26 12.00
C LEU A 33 -0.83 3.17 10.97
N PHE A 34 -1.41 2.06 11.41
CA PHE A 34 -1.81 0.96 10.55
C PHE A 34 -3.23 1.15 10.03
N VAL A 35 -3.41 1.05 8.72
CA VAL A 35 -4.67 1.25 8.01
C VAL A 35 -5.13 -0.10 7.41
N PRO A 36 -5.99 -0.88 8.08
CA PRO A 36 -6.46 -2.19 7.62
C PRO A 36 -7.64 -2.11 6.64
N THR A 37 -8.13 -0.93 6.35
CA THR A 37 -9.42 -0.69 5.68
C THR A 37 -9.59 -1.47 4.37
N ALA A 38 -8.53 -1.63 3.56
CA ALA A 38 -8.60 -2.35 2.29
C ALA A 38 -9.06 -3.80 2.44
N GLN A 39 -8.76 -4.46 3.57
CA GLN A 39 -9.13 -5.85 3.83
C GLN A 39 -10.64 -6.07 3.77
N TRP A 40 -11.44 -5.14 4.31
CA TRP A 40 -12.90 -5.24 4.35
C TRP A 40 -13.56 -5.26 2.97
N GLY A 41 -12.89 -4.79 1.93
CA GLY A 41 -13.35 -4.85 0.55
C GLY A 41 -13.23 -6.24 -0.08
N GLN A 42 -12.46 -7.15 0.51
CA GLN A 42 -12.28 -8.50 -0.02
C GLN A 42 -13.39 -9.46 0.42
N PRO A 43 -13.97 -10.25 -0.49
CA PRO A 43 -15.04 -11.20 -0.16
C PRO A 43 -14.66 -12.25 0.88
N ALA A 44 -13.37 -12.62 0.96
CA ALA A 44 -12.84 -13.62 1.90
C ALA A 44 -12.38 -13.02 3.23
N CYS A 45 -12.51 -11.69 3.44
CA CYS A 45 -12.09 -11.06 4.68
C CYS A 45 -12.96 -11.48 5.86
N ASP A 46 -12.32 -11.75 6.98
CA ASP A 46 -12.99 -12.01 8.26
C ASP A 46 -12.36 -11.17 9.39
N PRO A 47 -13.08 -10.98 10.53
CA PRO A 47 -12.56 -10.21 11.66
C PRO A 47 -11.25 -10.75 12.24
N GLN A 48 -11.00 -12.06 12.12
CA GLN A 48 -9.79 -12.69 12.63
C GLN A 48 -8.57 -12.34 11.77
N SER A 49 -8.73 -12.25 10.44
CA SER A 49 -7.65 -11.82 9.55
C SER A 49 -7.24 -10.38 9.81
N VAL A 50 -8.22 -9.47 9.92
CA VAL A 50 -7.96 -8.06 10.27
C VAL A 50 -7.29 -7.93 11.64
N TRP A 51 -7.73 -8.72 12.64
CA TRP A 51 -7.11 -8.69 13.95
C TRP A 51 -5.66 -9.19 13.94
N ARG A 52 -5.36 -10.26 13.20
CA ARG A 52 -3.99 -10.79 13.07
C ARG A 52 -3.05 -9.77 12.48
N SER A 53 -3.43 -9.12 11.38
CA SER A 53 -2.64 -8.05 10.75
C SER A 53 -2.43 -6.88 11.72
N THR A 54 -3.49 -6.43 12.38
CA THR A 54 -3.44 -5.30 13.32
C THR A 54 -2.58 -5.62 14.56
N ALA A 55 -2.52 -6.88 14.98
CA ALA A 55 -1.76 -7.31 16.15
C ALA A 55 -0.29 -7.68 15.86
N GLY A 56 0.17 -7.54 14.61
CA GLY A 56 1.50 -8.00 14.19
C GLY A 56 1.67 -9.51 14.34
N ARG A 57 0.62 -10.28 14.06
CA ARG A 57 0.58 -11.73 14.18
C ARG A 57 0.20 -12.42 12.86
N TRP A 58 0.44 -11.73 11.77
CA TRP A 58 0.28 -12.31 10.45
C TRP A 58 1.39 -13.35 10.21
N GLU A 59 1.00 -14.59 9.98
CA GLU A 59 1.94 -15.66 9.61
C GLU A 59 2.28 -15.57 8.11
N GLY A 60 3.02 -14.53 7.74
CA GLY A 60 3.41 -14.28 6.35
C GLY A 60 4.35 -13.09 6.25
N ASP A 61 4.89 -12.86 5.07
CA ASP A 61 5.93 -11.87 4.84
C ASP A 61 5.44 -10.40 4.92
N SER A 62 4.12 -10.18 4.99
CA SER A 62 3.48 -8.85 4.94
C SER A 62 3.23 -8.20 6.31
N ASP A 63 3.90 -8.65 7.38
CA ASP A 63 3.70 -8.07 8.71
C ASP A 63 4.35 -6.67 8.84
N LEU A 64 3.59 -5.62 8.49
CA LEU A 64 4.02 -4.24 8.65
C LEU A 64 4.07 -3.79 10.12
N VAL A 65 3.20 -4.35 10.97
CA VAL A 65 3.06 -3.94 12.39
C VAL A 65 4.19 -4.51 13.22
N GLY A 66 4.66 -5.72 12.92
CA GLY A 66 5.72 -6.43 13.66
C GLY A 66 7.14 -5.95 13.37
N LEU A 67 7.36 -4.90 12.59
CA LEU A 67 8.70 -4.44 12.18
C LEU A 67 9.53 -3.83 13.32
N GLY A 68 8.95 -3.65 14.53
CA GLY A 68 9.64 -3.11 15.70
C GLY A 68 9.53 -1.59 15.82
N TRP A 69 8.38 -1.00 15.46
CA TRP A 69 8.06 0.42 15.64
C TRP A 69 8.09 0.83 17.13
N ARG A 70 8.35 2.10 17.41
CA ARG A 70 8.20 2.66 18.78
C ARG A 70 6.76 2.52 19.27
N SER A 71 5.81 2.84 18.40
CA SER A 71 4.38 2.60 18.61
C SER A 71 3.66 2.35 17.28
N VAL A 72 2.57 1.58 17.35
CA VAL A 72 1.63 1.42 16.22
C VAL A 72 0.22 1.65 16.72
N GLY A 73 -0.46 2.64 16.13
CA GLY A 73 -1.89 2.86 16.31
C GLY A 73 -2.69 2.26 15.14
N VAL A 74 -3.98 2.06 15.31
CA VAL A 74 -4.90 1.66 14.20
C VAL A 74 -5.67 2.87 13.72
N LEU A 75 -5.66 3.12 12.42
CA LEU A 75 -6.44 4.13 11.74
C LEU A 75 -7.46 3.45 10.80
N GLU A 76 -8.64 3.13 11.33
CA GLU A 76 -9.71 2.54 10.53
C GLU A 76 -10.52 3.64 9.84
N LEU A 77 -10.39 3.75 8.51
CA LEU A 77 -10.98 4.86 7.74
C LEU A 77 -12.51 4.88 7.79
N THR A 78 -13.15 3.71 7.93
CA THR A 78 -14.61 3.61 8.02
C THR A 78 -15.17 4.26 9.28
N ALA A 79 -14.37 4.40 10.34
CA ALA A 79 -14.74 5.05 11.59
C ALA A 79 -14.56 6.58 11.57
N LEU A 80 -13.64 7.10 10.73
CA LEU A 80 -13.26 8.52 10.74
C LEU A 80 -14.43 9.49 10.54
N PRO A 81 -15.45 9.22 9.69
CA PRO A 81 -16.60 10.12 9.55
C PRO A 81 -17.40 10.35 10.84
N THR A 82 -17.19 9.52 11.88
CA THR A 82 -17.82 9.67 13.20
C THR A 82 -16.93 10.37 14.22
N ILE A 83 -15.70 10.70 13.86
CA ILE A 83 -14.69 11.33 14.72
C ILE A 83 -14.46 12.76 14.25
N ALA A 84 -14.37 13.72 15.19
CA ALA A 84 -14.07 15.09 14.83
C ALA A 84 -12.78 15.20 14.02
N GLU A 85 -12.85 15.92 12.88
CA GLU A 85 -11.76 15.99 11.89
C GLU A 85 -10.43 16.45 12.51
N GLU A 86 -10.46 17.45 13.40
CA GLU A 86 -9.28 17.98 14.06
C GLU A 86 -8.56 16.94 14.92
N ARG A 87 -9.27 15.91 15.38
CA ARG A 87 -8.68 14.85 16.18
C ARG A 87 -7.89 13.86 15.34
N TRP A 88 -8.53 13.30 14.31
CA TRP A 88 -7.87 12.26 13.52
C TRP A 88 -6.80 12.84 12.58
N THR A 89 -6.98 14.06 12.03
CA THR A 89 -5.96 14.73 11.21
C THR A 89 -4.68 15.00 12.02
N ARG A 90 -4.83 15.34 13.32
CA ARG A 90 -3.67 15.46 14.22
C ARG A 90 -2.93 14.15 14.37
N TRP A 91 -3.63 13.01 14.58
CA TRP A 91 -2.99 11.71 14.68
C TRP A 91 -2.20 11.35 13.42
N VAL A 92 -2.76 11.65 12.25
CA VAL A 92 -2.08 11.39 10.97
C VAL A 92 -0.85 12.29 10.79
N ARG A 93 -0.95 13.58 11.13
CA ARG A 93 0.20 14.51 11.04
C ARG A 93 1.33 14.21 12.04
N GLU A 94 1.01 13.61 13.18
CA GLU A 94 1.99 13.24 14.20
C GLU A 94 2.68 11.90 13.91
N ALA A 95 2.18 11.10 12.97
CA ALA A 95 2.75 9.80 12.61
C ALA A 95 3.92 9.95 11.63
N ASP A 96 4.98 9.19 11.88
CA ASP A 96 6.13 9.08 10.97
C ASP A 96 5.81 8.20 9.74
N ALA A 97 4.90 7.24 9.92
CA ALA A 97 4.49 6.34 8.84
C ALA A 97 2.99 6.01 8.85
N LEU A 98 2.43 5.86 7.65
CA LEU A 98 1.14 5.22 7.41
C LEU A 98 1.39 3.84 6.79
N LEU A 99 1.05 2.79 7.53
CA LEU A 99 1.19 1.40 7.12
C LEU A 99 -0.12 0.94 6.51
N VAL A 100 -0.23 0.92 5.21
CA VAL A 100 -1.49 0.70 4.50
C VAL A 100 -1.53 -0.71 3.94
N ASP A 101 -2.42 -1.50 4.51
CA ASP A 101 -2.49 -2.93 4.26
C ASP A 101 -3.08 -3.28 2.88
N GLY A 102 -2.88 -4.53 2.50
CA GLY A 102 -3.45 -5.14 1.32
C GLY A 102 -4.96 -5.35 1.44
N GLY A 103 -5.57 -5.79 0.34
CA GLY A 103 -6.99 -6.04 0.27
C GLY A 103 -7.57 -5.58 -1.06
N GLU A 104 -8.61 -4.76 -1.03
CA GLU A 104 -9.26 -4.24 -2.24
C GLU A 104 -9.01 -2.74 -2.40
N ALA A 105 -8.35 -2.35 -3.48
CA ALA A 105 -7.85 -0.99 -3.69
C ALA A 105 -8.95 0.04 -3.93
N ARG A 106 -10.04 -0.31 -4.60
CA ARG A 106 -11.17 0.61 -4.87
C ARG A 106 -12.02 0.84 -3.61
N TYR A 107 -12.16 -0.18 -2.76
CA TYR A 107 -12.77 -0.02 -1.45
C TYR A 107 -11.95 0.95 -0.59
N LEU A 108 -10.63 0.75 -0.53
CA LEU A 108 -9.72 1.64 0.17
C LEU A 108 -9.81 3.08 -0.35
N TYR A 109 -9.73 3.28 -1.67
CA TYR A 109 -9.88 4.58 -2.33
C TYR A 109 -11.19 5.28 -1.94
N THR A 110 -12.29 4.53 -1.98
CA THR A 110 -13.62 5.06 -1.62
C THR A 110 -13.67 5.55 -0.18
N TRP A 111 -13.07 4.79 0.75
CA TRP A 111 -13.04 5.20 2.15
C TRP A 111 -12.03 6.30 2.44
N MET A 112 -10.91 6.35 1.74
CA MET A 112 -10.00 7.50 1.81
C MET A 112 -10.70 8.80 1.42
N GLN A 113 -11.51 8.78 0.36
CA GLN A 113 -12.29 9.93 -0.06
C GLN A 113 -13.38 10.28 0.97
N ARG A 114 -14.18 9.31 1.40
CA ARG A 114 -15.28 9.52 2.36
C ARG A 114 -14.79 9.98 3.74
N ALA A 115 -13.64 9.51 4.17
CA ALA A 115 -13.01 9.91 5.41
C ALA A 115 -12.31 11.28 5.33
N GLY A 116 -12.10 11.83 4.14
CA GLY A 116 -11.34 13.07 3.95
C GLY A 116 -9.83 12.91 3.96
N LEU A 117 -9.31 11.67 4.05
CA LEU A 117 -7.85 11.42 4.11
C LEU A 117 -7.14 11.90 2.84
N THR A 118 -7.78 11.79 1.68
CA THR A 118 -7.22 12.25 0.40
C THR A 118 -6.88 13.74 0.39
N ALA A 119 -7.67 14.57 1.07
CA ALA A 119 -7.42 15.99 1.17
C ALA A 119 -6.21 16.34 2.04
N LEU A 120 -5.85 15.45 2.97
CA LEU A 120 -4.72 15.64 3.88
C LEU A 120 -3.38 15.20 3.26
N LEU A 121 -3.37 14.27 2.30
CA LEU A 121 -2.13 13.70 1.73
C LEU A 121 -1.12 14.76 1.23
N PRO A 122 -1.53 15.85 0.57
CA PRO A 122 -0.59 16.88 0.11
C PRO A 122 0.18 17.60 1.24
N GLU A 123 -0.31 17.53 2.47
CA GLU A 123 0.33 18.17 3.64
C GLU A 123 1.36 17.27 4.32
N LEU A 124 1.36 15.96 4.01
CA LEU A 124 2.17 14.94 4.68
C LEU A 124 3.58 14.82 4.05
N HIS A 125 4.38 15.90 4.09
CA HIS A 125 5.66 15.94 3.41
C HIS A 125 6.70 14.97 4.00
N ASP A 126 6.73 14.82 5.32
CA ASP A 126 7.72 14.01 6.05
C ASP A 126 7.23 12.60 6.38
N THR A 127 5.92 12.36 6.29
CA THR A 127 5.32 11.04 6.56
C THR A 127 5.66 10.06 5.44
N VAL A 128 6.04 8.84 5.80
CA VAL A 128 6.27 7.73 4.87
C VAL A 128 4.99 6.90 4.72
N TRP A 129 4.49 6.80 3.50
CA TRP A 129 3.45 5.83 3.15
C TRP A 129 4.12 4.48 2.84
N VAL A 130 3.77 3.45 3.58
CA VAL A 130 4.21 2.08 3.34
C VAL A 130 3.00 1.28 2.90
N GLY A 131 2.89 0.99 1.62
CA GLY A 131 1.77 0.25 1.05
C GLY A 131 2.10 -1.22 0.81
N VAL A 132 1.12 -2.10 1.03
CA VAL A 132 1.17 -3.50 0.62
C VAL A 132 0.07 -3.75 -0.41
N SER A 133 0.41 -4.31 -1.59
CA SER A 133 -0.58 -4.70 -2.60
C SER A 133 -1.60 -3.59 -2.86
N ALA A 134 -2.86 -3.73 -2.45
CA ALA A 134 -3.89 -2.70 -2.58
C ALA A 134 -3.50 -1.36 -1.94
N GLY A 135 -2.77 -1.37 -0.82
CA GLY A 135 -2.23 -0.18 -0.16
C GLY A 135 -1.17 0.54 -0.99
N SER A 136 -0.50 -0.15 -1.91
CA SER A 136 0.38 0.44 -2.93
C SER A 136 -0.41 0.88 -4.16
N MET A 137 -1.31 0.02 -4.65
CA MET A 137 -2.08 0.26 -5.87
C MET A 137 -3.01 1.46 -5.77
N VAL A 138 -3.53 1.77 -4.58
CA VAL A 138 -4.44 2.92 -4.36
C VAL A 138 -3.81 4.27 -4.72
N LEU A 139 -2.47 4.37 -4.71
CA LEU A 139 -1.75 5.59 -5.07
C LEU A 139 -1.50 5.72 -6.58
N THR A 140 -1.70 4.66 -7.36
CA THR A 140 -1.50 4.65 -8.81
C THR A 140 -2.69 5.27 -9.55
N PRO A 141 -2.59 5.56 -10.85
CA PRO A 141 -3.73 6.07 -11.63
C PRO A 141 -4.83 5.03 -11.81
N ARG A 142 -4.47 3.76 -12.01
CA ARG A 142 -5.41 2.65 -12.30
C ARG A 142 -4.87 1.34 -11.77
N VAL A 143 -5.80 0.49 -11.32
CA VAL A 143 -5.46 -0.86 -10.85
C VAL A 143 -5.68 -1.93 -11.94
N GLY A 144 -6.59 -1.69 -12.86
CA GLY A 144 -7.02 -2.65 -13.86
C GLY A 144 -8.19 -3.53 -13.36
N PRO A 145 -9.04 -4.00 -14.29
CA PRO A 145 -10.24 -4.77 -13.94
C PRO A 145 -9.93 -6.12 -13.25
N GLU A 146 -8.71 -6.64 -13.40
CA GLU A 146 -8.28 -7.88 -12.73
C GLU A 146 -8.22 -7.79 -11.21
N PHE A 147 -8.16 -6.57 -10.67
CA PHE A 147 -8.02 -6.30 -9.23
C PHE A 147 -9.27 -5.66 -8.61
N LEU A 148 -10.42 -5.80 -9.27
CA LEU A 148 -11.71 -5.29 -8.79
C LEU A 148 -12.55 -6.43 -8.21
N ASP A 149 -12.44 -6.67 -6.91
CA ASP A 149 -13.24 -7.71 -6.22
C ASP A 149 -14.54 -7.14 -5.64
N TRP A 150 -14.49 -5.91 -5.11
CA TRP A 150 -15.63 -5.29 -4.44
C TRP A 150 -16.73 -4.83 -5.41
N GLN A 151 -16.35 -4.24 -6.53
CA GLN A 151 -17.24 -3.79 -7.61
C GLN A 151 -16.65 -4.18 -8.96
N PRO A 152 -16.81 -5.44 -9.40
CA PRO A 152 -16.11 -5.95 -10.60
C PRO A 152 -16.41 -5.18 -11.89
N ASP A 153 -17.61 -4.60 -12.01
CA ASP A 153 -18.02 -3.79 -13.17
C ASP A 153 -17.79 -2.28 -12.93
N GLY A 154 -17.16 -1.92 -11.84
CA GLY A 154 -16.88 -0.53 -11.46
C GLY A 154 -15.68 0.07 -12.18
N PRO A 155 -15.43 1.37 -11.96
CA PRO A 155 -14.23 2.03 -12.46
C PRO A 155 -12.99 1.50 -11.73
N ASP A 156 -11.84 1.43 -12.42
CA ASP A 156 -10.56 0.95 -11.88
C ASP A 156 -9.57 2.10 -11.61
N ASP A 157 -10.02 3.37 -11.69
CA ASP A 157 -9.23 4.54 -11.34
C ASP A 157 -9.04 4.67 -9.83
N THR A 158 -7.89 5.18 -9.42
CA THR A 158 -7.52 5.43 -8.03
C THR A 158 -6.89 6.83 -7.88
N LEU A 159 -6.04 7.08 -6.89
CA LEU A 159 -5.60 8.45 -6.55
C LEU A 159 -4.70 9.12 -7.60
N GLY A 160 -3.90 8.36 -8.35
CA GLY A 160 -2.97 8.91 -9.31
C GLY A 160 -1.91 9.84 -8.69
N LEU A 161 -1.43 9.52 -7.49
CA LEU A 161 -0.35 10.28 -6.83
C LEU A 161 1.02 9.97 -7.43
N VAL A 162 1.15 8.85 -8.11
CA VAL A 162 2.31 8.48 -8.93
C VAL A 162 1.87 8.35 -10.38
N ASP A 163 2.81 8.48 -11.32
CA ASP A 163 2.56 8.43 -12.78
C ASP A 163 2.74 7.04 -13.38
N PHE A 164 2.71 6.02 -12.56
CA PHE A 164 2.80 4.61 -12.96
C PHE A 164 1.75 3.74 -12.26
N SER A 165 1.44 2.59 -12.86
CA SER A 165 0.57 1.57 -12.26
C SER A 165 1.38 0.36 -11.78
N LEU A 166 0.80 -0.42 -10.85
CA LEU A 166 1.47 -1.53 -10.18
C LEU A 166 0.68 -2.84 -10.32
N PHE A 167 1.34 -3.89 -10.79
CA PHE A 167 0.86 -5.28 -10.77
C PHE A 167 1.58 -6.02 -9.65
N PRO A 168 0.93 -6.32 -8.52
CA PRO A 168 1.56 -6.97 -7.37
C PRO A 168 1.58 -8.50 -7.49
N HIS A 169 2.31 -9.15 -6.58
CA HIS A 169 2.36 -10.61 -6.37
C HIS A 169 2.77 -11.38 -7.62
N LEU A 170 3.75 -10.83 -8.37
CA LEU A 170 4.29 -11.47 -9.57
C LEU A 170 4.84 -12.87 -9.23
N ASP A 171 4.34 -13.89 -9.93
CA ASP A 171 4.73 -15.30 -9.79
C ASP A 171 4.61 -15.86 -8.34
N HIS A 172 3.75 -15.26 -7.50
CA HIS A 172 3.54 -15.72 -6.12
C HIS A 172 2.70 -17.02 -6.09
N PRO A 173 3.11 -18.04 -5.29
CA PRO A 173 2.41 -19.34 -5.24
C PRO A 173 0.94 -19.25 -4.80
N GLY A 174 0.59 -18.32 -3.92
CA GLY A 174 -0.77 -18.08 -3.44
C GLY A 174 -1.69 -17.39 -4.48
N TRP A 175 -1.11 -16.77 -5.51
CA TRP A 175 -1.82 -16.13 -6.63
C TRP A 175 -1.34 -16.67 -7.97
N PRO A 176 -1.65 -17.92 -8.32
CA PRO A 176 -1.10 -18.59 -9.50
C PRO A 176 -1.51 -17.94 -10.84
N SER A 177 -2.52 -17.07 -10.82
CA SER A 177 -2.91 -16.23 -11.96
C SER A 177 -1.95 -15.05 -12.22
N ASN A 178 -1.19 -14.61 -11.22
CA ASN A 178 -0.33 -13.42 -11.31
C ASN A 178 1.04 -13.73 -11.95
N THR A 179 1.00 -14.34 -13.11
CA THR A 179 2.20 -14.68 -13.88
C THR A 179 2.72 -13.47 -14.65
N LEU A 180 4.00 -13.52 -15.06
CA LEU A 180 4.57 -12.51 -15.96
C LEU A 180 3.77 -12.34 -17.26
N ALA A 181 3.22 -13.43 -17.81
CA ALA A 181 2.36 -13.36 -18.99
C ALA A 181 1.03 -12.62 -18.71
N ALA A 182 0.48 -12.78 -17.50
CA ALA A 182 -0.70 -12.02 -17.09
C ALA A 182 -0.37 -10.53 -16.89
N ALA A 183 0.77 -10.22 -16.24
CA ALA A 183 1.24 -8.85 -16.05
C ALA A 183 1.44 -8.12 -17.37
N ARG A 184 2.00 -8.77 -18.39
CA ARG A 184 2.15 -8.21 -19.74
C ARG A 184 0.80 -7.87 -20.38
N ARG A 185 -0.17 -8.80 -20.35
CA ARG A 185 -1.53 -8.54 -20.87
C ARG A 185 -2.25 -7.42 -20.11
N TRP A 186 -2.05 -7.34 -18.80
CA TRP A 186 -2.57 -6.25 -17.98
C TRP A 186 -1.94 -4.91 -18.39
N ALA A 187 -0.61 -4.84 -18.52
CA ALA A 187 0.12 -3.65 -18.91
C ALA A 187 -0.27 -3.12 -20.29
N GLU A 188 -0.64 -3.98 -21.27
CA GLU A 188 -1.15 -3.57 -22.58
C GLU A 188 -2.46 -2.76 -22.50
N ARG A 189 -3.22 -2.88 -21.41
CA ARG A 189 -4.50 -2.19 -21.17
C ARG A 189 -4.39 -1.01 -20.23
N ILE A 190 -3.29 -0.92 -19.49
CA ILE A 190 -3.02 0.18 -18.56
C ILE A 190 -2.26 1.29 -19.30
N PRO A 191 -2.80 2.53 -19.35
CA PRO A 191 -2.08 3.64 -19.96
C PRO A 191 -0.83 4.04 -19.17
N GLY A 192 0.24 4.38 -19.87
CA GLY A 192 1.45 4.91 -19.27
C GLY A 192 2.40 3.83 -18.73
N ARG A 193 3.31 4.26 -17.85
CA ARG A 193 4.30 3.38 -17.23
C ARG A 193 3.64 2.43 -16.23
N SER A 194 4.11 1.20 -16.18
CA SER A 194 3.68 0.24 -15.16
C SER A 194 4.79 -0.70 -14.75
N TYR A 195 4.66 -1.27 -13.55
CA TYR A 195 5.61 -2.23 -13.00
C TYR A 195 4.87 -3.48 -12.53
N ALA A 196 5.40 -4.65 -12.86
CA ALA A 196 5.05 -5.89 -12.19
C ALA A 196 6.15 -6.22 -11.18
N ILE A 197 5.78 -6.44 -9.93
CA ILE A 197 6.72 -6.70 -8.83
C ILE A 197 6.30 -7.94 -8.04
N ASP A 198 7.28 -8.74 -7.66
CA ASP A 198 7.09 -9.83 -6.71
C ASP A 198 7.14 -9.35 -5.25
N ASP A 199 6.97 -10.27 -4.30
CA ASP A 199 6.95 -9.94 -2.89
C ASP A 199 8.34 -9.62 -2.29
N GLN A 200 9.40 -9.73 -3.08
CA GLN A 200 10.77 -9.33 -2.71
C GLN A 200 11.18 -7.97 -3.33
N THR A 201 10.20 -7.24 -3.87
CA THR A 201 10.41 -5.97 -4.58
C THR A 201 9.54 -4.86 -4.04
N ALA A 202 10.11 -3.66 -3.93
CA ALA A 202 9.43 -2.41 -3.61
C ALA A 202 9.77 -1.31 -4.60
N ILE A 203 8.93 -0.30 -4.70
CA ILE A 203 9.21 0.96 -5.40
C ILE A 203 9.26 2.06 -4.36
N ALA A 204 10.42 2.66 -4.18
CA ALA A 204 10.62 3.84 -3.33
C ALA A 204 10.40 5.11 -4.16
N VAL A 205 9.64 6.07 -3.62
CA VAL A 205 9.44 7.37 -4.25
C VAL A 205 9.73 8.47 -3.23
N ALA A 206 10.67 9.36 -3.55
CA ALA A 206 10.99 10.51 -2.73
C ALA A 206 11.41 11.67 -3.63
N ASP A 207 10.94 12.88 -3.35
CA ASP A 207 11.30 14.13 -4.05
C ASP A 207 11.11 14.06 -5.59
N GLY A 208 10.21 13.19 -6.06
CA GLY A 208 9.93 12.94 -7.47
C GLY A 208 10.79 11.84 -8.12
N ASP A 209 11.80 11.33 -7.41
CA ASP A 209 12.61 10.21 -7.87
C ASP A 209 11.91 8.89 -7.59
N VAL A 210 11.99 7.95 -8.54
CA VAL A 210 11.41 6.60 -8.47
C VAL A 210 12.53 5.58 -8.55
N GLU A 211 12.72 4.78 -7.50
CA GLU A 211 13.73 3.74 -7.41
C GLU A 211 13.09 2.37 -7.17
N VAL A 212 13.51 1.35 -7.93
CA VAL A 212 13.12 -0.04 -7.68
C VAL A 212 14.15 -0.68 -6.75
N VAL A 213 13.69 -1.13 -5.59
CA VAL A 213 14.48 -1.84 -4.57
C VAL A 213 14.08 -3.30 -4.59
N SER A 214 14.99 -4.21 -4.91
CA SER A 214 14.61 -5.62 -5.15
C SER A 214 15.72 -6.60 -4.80
N GLU A 215 15.34 -7.68 -4.13
CA GLU A 215 16.10 -8.93 -4.04
C GLU A 215 15.43 -10.06 -4.82
N GLY A 216 14.37 -9.74 -5.54
CA GLY A 216 13.54 -10.67 -6.29
C GLY A 216 13.40 -10.30 -7.76
N ARG A 217 12.17 -10.33 -8.25
CA ARG A 217 11.86 -10.26 -9.66
C ARG A 217 10.85 -9.16 -9.97
N TRP A 218 11.14 -8.36 -10.97
CA TRP A 218 10.24 -7.31 -11.44
C TRP A 218 10.42 -7.05 -12.94
N GLU A 219 9.42 -6.43 -13.55
CA GLU A 219 9.47 -5.96 -14.95
C GLU A 219 8.77 -4.61 -15.09
N ALA A 220 9.35 -3.70 -15.87
CA ALA A 220 8.74 -2.42 -16.22
C ALA A 220 8.14 -2.49 -17.63
N PHE A 221 6.98 -1.84 -17.82
CA PHE A 221 6.29 -1.73 -19.08
C PHE A 221 5.93 -0.28 -19.36
N GLY A 222 5.86 0.10 -20.64
CA GLY A 222 5.47 1.44 -21.05
C GLY A 222 6.54 2.49 -20.70
N GLY A 223 7.11 3.15 -21.70
CA GLY A 223 8.11 4.22 -21.55
C GLY A 223 8.22 4.95 -22.89
#